data_ae70e561296de728278894c5e501a438
#
_entry.id   ae70e561296de728278894c5e501a438
#
_cell.length_a   1.000
_cell.length_b   1.000
_cell.length_c   1.000
_cell.angle_alpha   90.00
_cell.angle_beta   90.00
_cell.angle_gamma   90.00
#
_symmetry.space_group_name_H-M   'P 1'
#
loop_
_entity.id
_entity.type
_entity.pdbx_description
1 polymer ?
#
loop_
_entity_poly.entity_id
_entity_poly.type
_entity_poly.pdbx_seq_one_letter_code
_entity_poly.pdbx_strand_id
1 'polypeptide(L)'
;MRVRHTKLLSLLFSLTTILLHAGEIPTDTLLAHFYNRAANLMEEGHYDEAQRSFDSAFATRNVKHSFMYPILLNEQATLLVYVGKTEEAFAMKKNVLPYLPQIDDLEKHISVYNDLGLLYRQHQMNDSTLYYYNKALDSALQYGDESWIAHICNNVSILYFNIRQLDEAEKYTDMAAEHAARTEDPFVAFTTWQIRATIK
;
A
#
# COMPACT_ATOMS: atom_id res chain seq x y z
N MET A 1 12.16 8.64 -1.01
CA MET A 1 11.59 7.48 -1.75
C MET A 1 10.74 8.03 -2.91
N ARG A 2 11.26 8.06 -4.14
CA ARG A 2 10.48 8.52 -5.31
C ARG A 2 9.67 7.33 -5.81
N VAL A 3 8.43 7.23 -5.39
CA VAL A 3 7.48 6.27 -5.93
C VAL A 3 7.30 6.56 -7.42
N ARG A 4 7.57 5.55 -8.26
CA ARG A 4 7.40 5.65 -9.72
C ARG A 4 5.90 5.65 -10.07
N HIS A 5 5.20 6.76 -9.85
CA HIS A 5 3.83 6.98 -10.35
C HIS A 5 3.74 7.18 -11.88
N THR A 6 4.87 7.02 -12.59
CA THR A 6 4.99 7.39 -14.01
C THR A 6 4.27 6.47 -15.00
N LYS A 7 3.88 5.25 -14.62
CA LYS A 7 3.23 4.32 -15.58
C LYS A 7 1.72 4.50 -15.72
N LEU A 8 1.00 4.97 -14.69
CA LEU A 8 -0.43 5.25 -14.81
C LEU A 8 -0.72 6.49 -15.66
N LEU A 9 0.16 7.48 -15.62
CA LEU A 9 0.04 8.71 -16.41
C LEU A 9 0.15 8.48 -17.92
N SER A 10 0.99 7.54 -18.39
CA SER A 10 1.20 7.32 -19.83
C SER A 10 0.00 6.65 -20.50
N LEU A 11 -0.74 5.79 -19.80
CA LEU A 11 -1.94 5.13 -20.35
C LEU A 11 -3.15 6.09 -20.43
N LEU A 12 -3.30 7.03 -19.50
CA LEU A 12 -4.38 7.99 -19.50
C LEU A 12 -4.17 9.15 -20.50
N PHE A 13 -2.91 9.53 -20.76
CA PHE A 13 -2.61 10.56 -21.77
C PHE A 13 -2.88 10.11 -23.21
N SER A 14 -2.78 8.82 -23.52
CA SER A 14 -3.09 8.29 -24.86
C SER A 14 -4.60 8.20 -25.14
N LEU A 15 -5.45 8.12 -24.11
CA LEU A 15 -6.91 8.10 -24.24
C LEU A 15 -7.54 9.50 -24.35
N THR A 16 -6.88 10.55 -23.85
CA THR A 16 -7.40 11.93 -23.89
C THR A 16 -7.40 12.55 -25.28
N THR A 17 -6.63 12.04 -26.23
CA THR A 17 -6.58 12.54 -27.61
C THR A 17 -7.73 12.07 -28.49
N ILE A 18 -8.53 11.10 -28.08
CA ILE A 18 -9.58 10.49 -28.93
C ILE A 18 -11.00 10.99 -28.61
N LEU A 19 -11.25 11.64 -27.46
CA LEU A 19 -12.61 11.97 -26.98
C LEU A 19 -12.95 13.46 -26.86
N LEU A 20 -12.37 14.30 -27.68
CA LEU A 20 -12.68 15.74 -27.73
C LEU A 20 -14.03 16.09 -28.39
N HIS A 21 -15.00 15.18 -28.47
CA HIS A 21 -16.27 15.39 -29.16
C HIS A 21 -17.55 15.29 -28.32
N ALA A 22 -17.47 15.16 -27.00
CA ALA A 22 -18.65 15.32 -26.14
C ALA A 22 -18.21 15.98 -24.82
N GLY A 23 -18.79 17.10 -24.49
CA GLY A 23 -18.37 18.01 -23.41
C GLY A 23 -18.45 17.50 -21.98
N GLU A 24 -18.32 16.19 -21.75
CA GLU A 24 -18.19 15.59 -20.42
C GLU A 24 -16.81 14.93 -20.28
N ILE A 25 -16.10 15.32 -19.22
CA ILE A 25 -14.84 14.67 -18.84
C ILE A 25 -15.14 13.21 -18.46
N PRO A 26 -14.46 12.19 -19.05
CA PRO A 26 -14.67 10.80 -18.66
C PRO A 26 -14.47 10.62 -17.15
N THR A 27 -15.33 9.82 -16.53
CA THR A 27 -15.29 9.56 -15.07
C THR A 27 -13.89 9.18 -14.59
N ASP A 28 -13.22 8.25 -15.26
CA ASP A 28 -11.88 7.79 -14.86
C ASP A 28 -10.82 8.90 -14.95
N THR A 29 -10.91 9.80 -15.94
CA THR A 29 -10.01 10.96 -16.06
C THR A 29 -10.21 11.93 -14.90
N LEU A 30 -11.46 12.18 -14.50
CA LEU A 30 -11.79 13.04 -13.38
C LEU A 30 -11.32 12.40 -12.06
N LEU A 31 -11.53 11.10 -11.88
CA LEU A 31 -11.08 10.36 -10.70
C LEU A 31 -9.55 10.34 -10.60
N ALA A 32 -8.84 10.14 -11.72
CA ALA A 32 -7.39 10.22 -11.77
C ALA A 32 -6.87 11.62 -11.38
N HIS A 33 -7.57 12.69 -11.77
CA HIS A 33 -7.22 14.05 -11.34
C HIS A 33 -7.33 14.20 -9.81
N PHE A 34 -8.44 13.76 -9.20
CA PHE A 34 -8.60 13.82 -7.75
C PHE A 34 -7.59 12.95 -7.02
N TYR A 35 -7.32 11.75 -7.53
CA TYR A 35 -6.31 10.85 -6.99
C TYR A 35 -4.93 11.50 -6.95
N ASN A 36 -4.45 12.01 -8.10
CA ASN A 36 -3.13 12.63 -8.20
C ASN A 36 -3.03 13.86 -7.30
N ARG A 37 -4.10 14.66 -7.22
CA ARG A 37 -4.14 15.82 -6.31
C ARG A 37 -4.05 15.37 -4.86
N ALA A 38 -4.80 14.35 -4.45
CA ALA A 38 -4.75 13.83 -3.09
C ALA A 38 -3.36 13.27 -2.75
N ALA A 39 -2.76 12.49 -3.66
CA ALA A 39 -1.43 11.92 -3.46
C ALA A 39 -0.35 13.01 -3.26
N ASN A 40 -0.33 14.03 -4.11
CA ASN A 40 0.61 15.15 -3.96
C ASN A 40 0.41 15.89 -2.62
N LEU A 41 -0.85 16.15 -2.24
CA LEU A 41 -1.16 16.80 -0.97
C LEU A 41 -0.75 15.95 0.25
N MET A 42 -0.85 14.63 0.15
CA MET A 42 -0.35 13.72 1.20
C MET A 42 1.18 13.76 1.32
N GLU A 43 1.91 13.81 0.20
CA GLU A 43 3.36 13.96 0.19
C GLU A 43 3.81 15.30 0.81
N GLU A 44 3.04 16.37 0.62
CA GLU A 44 3.27 17.68 1.20
C GLU A 44 2.80 17.81 2.66
N GLY A 45 2.11 16.78 3.20
CA GLY A 45 1.55 16.79 4.55
C GLY A 45 0.24 17.56 4.70
N HIS A 46 -0.39 17.95 3.60
CA HIS A 46 -1.66 18.70 3.57
C HIS A 46 -2.87 17.76 3.64
N TYR A 47 -2.98 16.99 4.73
CA TYR A 47 -3.93 15.89 4.88
C TYR A 47 -5.40 16.30 4.79
N ASP A 48 -5.78 17.47 5.31
CA ASP A 48 -7.16 17.98 5.22
C ASP A 48 -7.57 18.29 3.77
N GLU A 49 -6.63 18.76 2.95
CA GLU A 49 -6.88 19.03 1.55
C GLU A 49 -6.90 17.75 0.71
N ALA A 50 -6.05 16.80 1.06
CA ALA A 50 -6.08 15.46 0.48
C ALA A 50 -7.43 14.78 0.74
N GLN A 51 -7.95 14.86 1.98
CA GLN A 51 -9.28 14.33 2.31
C GLN A 51 -10.38 14.96 1.44
N ARG A 52 -10.39 16.30 1.29
CA ARG A 52 -11.35 16.98 0.41
C ARG A 52 -11.27 16.51 -1.05
N SER A 53 -10.06 16.16 -1.52
CA SER A 53 -9.87 15.62 -2.86
C SER A 53 -10.48 14.22 -3.01
N PHE A 54 -10.30 13.34 -2.01
CA PHE A 54 -10.96 12.03 -1.96
C PHE A 54 -12.48 12.16 -1.87
N ASP A 55 -12.99 13.06 -1.02
CA ASP A 55 -14.44 13.32 -0.92
C ASP A 55 -15.04 13.72 -2.28
N SER A 56 -14.32 14.55 -3.04
CA SER A 56 -14.72 14.94 -4.40
C SER A 56 -14.71 13.75 -5.36
N ALA A 57 -13.71 12.87 -5.26
CA ALA A 57 -13.65 11.66 -6.06
C ALA A 57 -14.84 10.72 -5.76
N PHE A 58 -15.14 10.48 -4.48
CA PHE A 58 -16.24 9.58 -4.07
C PHE A 58 -17.62 10.17 -4.34
N ALA A 59 -17.76 11.49 -4.42
CA ALA A 59 -19.00 12.17 -4.87
C ALA A 59 -19.24 12.08 -6.38
N THR A 60 -18.25 11.62 -7.15
CA THR A 60 -18.37 11.49 -8.61
C THR A 60 -19.39 10.40 -8.97
N ARG A 61 -20.27 10.72 -9.93
CA ARG A 61 -21.28 9.77 -10.41
C ARG A 61 -20.62 8.50 -10.94
N ASN A 62 -21.18 7.34 -10.57
CA ASN A 62 -20.71 6.01 -11.00
C ASN A 62 -19.29 5.63 -10.54
N VAL A 63 -18.71 6.32 -9.56
CA VAL A 63 -17.37 6.02 -9.05
C VAL A 63 -17.15 4.53 -8.73
N LYS A 64 -18.15 3.85 -8.16
CA LYS A 64 -18.08 2.42 -7.79
C LYS A 64 -17.93 1.46 -8.97
N HIS A 65 -18.25 1.93 -10.20
CA HIS A 65 -18.10 1.14 -11.43
C HIS A 65 -16.76 1.41 -12.15
N SER A 66 -15.99 2.38 -11.64
CA SER A 66 -14.67 2.70 -12.17
C SER A 66 -13.62 1.72 -11.64
N PHE A 67 -12.65 1.38 -12.48
CA PHE A 67 -11.44 0.64 -12.03
C PHE A 67 -10.62 1.44 -11.01
N MET A 68 -10.79 2.77 -10.96
CA MET A 68 -10.15 3.63 -9.98
C MET A 68 -10.72 3.49 -8.56
N TYR A 69 -11.93 2.95 -8.41
CA TYR A 69 -12.60 2.89 -7.11
C TYR A 69 -11.79 2.16 -6.02
N PRO A 70 -11.28 0.94 -6.25
CA PRO A 70 -10.46 0.27 -5.24
C PRO A 70 -9.12 0.98 -4.99
N ILE A 71 -8.57 1.67 -5.98
CA ILE A 71 -7.33 2.46 -5.83
C ILE A 71 -7.61 3.65 -4.90
N LEU A 72 -8.71 4.37 -5.12
CA LEU A 72 -9.14 5.48 -4.26
C LEU A 72 -9.40 5.04 -2.83
N LEU A 73 -10.07 3.88 -2.64
CA LEU A 73 -10.30 3.30 -1.31
C LEU A 73 -8.98 3.00 -0.60
N ASN A 74 -8.02 2.41 -1.30
CA ASN A 74 -6.71 2.09 -0.75
C ASN A 74 -5.95 3.33 -0.29
N GLU A 75 -5.87 4.35 -1.14
CA GLU A 75 -5.12 5.56 -0.84
C GLU A 75 -5.80 6.40 0.25
N GLN A 76 -7.14 6.49 0.25
CA GLN A 76 -7.84 7.16 1.35
C GLN A 76 -7.64 6.42 2.68
N ALA A 77 -7.63 5.09 2.68
CA ALA A 77 -7.32 4.32 3.87
C ALA A 77 -5.89 4.62 4.38
N THR A 78 -4.93 4.80 3.47
CA THR A 78 -3.57 5.24 3.82
C THR A 78 -3.57 6.63 4.45
N LEU A 79 -4.32 7.58 3.89
CA LEU A 79 -4.50 8.91 4.51
C LEU A 79 -5.07 8.80 5.94
N LEU A 80 -6.08 7.95 6.13
CA LEU A 80 -6.69 7.73 7.46
C LEU A 80 -5.69 7.21 8.49
N VAL A 81 -4.73 6.36 8.08
CA VAL A 81 -3.61 5.94 8.95
C VAL A 81 -2.74 7.14 9.34
N TYR A 82 -2.37 8.00 8.38
CA TYR A 82 -1.54 9.19 8.67
C TYR A 82 -2.21 10.18 9.64
N VAL A 83 -3.52 10.32 9.57
CA VAL A 83 -4.27 11.20 10.50
C VAL A 83 -4.73 10.48 11.77
N GLY A 84 -4.28 9.25 12.02
CA GLY A 84 -4.55 8.49 13.24
C GLY A 84 -5.94 7.85 13.34
N LYS A 85 -6.72 7.84 12.24
CA LYS A 85 -8.06 7.23 12.18
C LYS A 85 -7.97 5.74 11.83
N THR A 86 -7.29 4.98 12.67
CA THR A 86 -6.90 3.59 12.39
C THR A 86 -8.09 2.66 12.16
N GLU A 87 -9.18 2.80 12.91
CA GLU A 87 -10.38 1.96 12.75
C GLU A 87 -11.09 2.20 11.42
N GLU A 88 -11.21 3.47 11.01
CA GLU A 88 -11.78 3.83 9.71
C GLU A 88 -10.90 3.29 8.58
N ALA A 89 -9.57 3.44 8.70
CA ALA A 89 -8.61 2.90 7.75
C ALA A 89 -8.73 1.38 7.62
N PHE A 90 -8.84 0.67 8.74
CA PHE A 90 -8.99 -0.78 8.76
C PHE A 90 -10.25 -1.26 8.04
N ALA A 91 -11.40 -0.63 8.34
CA ALA A 91 -12.64 -0.93 7.65
C ALA A 91 -12.53 -0.68 6.14
N MET A 92 -11.89 0.41 5.75
CA MET A 92 -11.72 0.79 4.35
C MET A 92 -10.76 -0.15 3.60
N LYS A 93 -9.62 -0.53 4.20
CA LYS A 93 -8.68 -1.51 3.61
C LYS A 93 -9.36 -2.87 3.37
N LYS A 94 -10.21 -3.33 4.28
CA LYS A 94 -10.99 -4.57 4.06
C LYS A 94 -11.93 -4.47 2.87
N ASN A 95 -12.48 -3.28 2.60
CA ASN A 95 -13.35 -3.06 1.45
C ASN A 95 -12.60 -3.09 0.10
N VAL A 96 -11.27 -3.02 0.09
CA VAL A 96 -10.45 -3.19 -1.13
C VAL A 96 -10.32 -4.67 -1.53
N LEU A 97 -10.33 -5.59 -0.55
CA LEU A 97 -10.04 -7.02 -0.78
C LEU A 97 -10.84 -7.68 -1.92
N PRO A 98 -12.17 -7.44 -2.07
CA PRO A 98 -12.94 -8.04 -3.15
C PRO A 98 -12.51 -7.62 -4.56
N TYR A 99 -11.80 -6.49 -4.67
CA TYR A 99 -11.36 -5.92 -5.93
C TYR A 99 -9.93 -6.31 -6.31
N LEU A 100 -9.10 -6.77 -5.34
CA LEU A 100 -7.70 -7.12 -5.60
C LEU A 100 -7.51 -8.10 -6.77
N PRO A 101 -8.34 -9.16 -6.94
CA PRO A 101 -8.17 -10.07 -8.08
C PRO A 101 -8.36 -9.41 -9.46
N GLN A 102 -8.94 -8.21 -9.51
CA GLN A 102 -9.17 -7.45 -10.74
C GLN A 102 -8.09 -6.40 -11.00
N ILE A 103 -7.20 -6.18 -10.03
CA ILE A 103 -6.09 -5.22 -10.11
C ILE A 103 -4.85 -5.97 -10.59
N ASP A 104 -4.47 -5.75 -11.84
CA ASP A 104 -3.23 -6.30 -12.41
C ASP A 104 -2.02 -5.43 -12.02
N ASP A 105 -1.80 -5.29 -10.72
CA ASP A 105 -0.70 -4.52 -10.13
C ASP A 105 -0.28 -5.17 -8.81
N LEU A 106 0.78 -5.98 -8.85
CA LEU A 106 1.29 -6.68 -7.67
C LEU A 106 1.76 -5.74 -6.56
N GLU A 107 2.26 -4.55 -6.89
CA GLU A 107 2.65 -3.57 -5.88
C GLU A 107 1.45 -3.12 -5.04
N LYS A 108 0.28 -2.98 -5.65
CA LYS A 108 -0.96 -2.69 -4.91
C LYS A 108 -1.38 -3.86 -4.02
N HIS A 109 -1.24 -5.09 -4.49
CA HIS A 109 -1.50 -6.28 -3.66
C HIS A 109 -0.58 -6.30 -2.44
N ILE A 110 0.74 -6.08 -2.63
CA ILE A 110 1.73 -6.01 -1.55
C ILE A 110 1.32 -4.96 -0.53
N SER A 111 1.05 -3.73 -0.98
CA SER A 111 0.66 -2.61 -0.13
C SER A 111 -0.59 -2.93 0.69
N VAL A 112 -1.67 -3.39 0.05
CA VAL A 112 -2.95 -3.70 0.75
C VAL A 112 -2.77 -4.79 1.78
N TYR A 113 -2.08 -5.89 1.44
CA TYR A 113 -1.88 -7.00 2.36
C TYR A 113 -0.93 -6.62 3.51
N ASN A 114 0.16 -5.89 3.24
CA ASN A 114 1.06 -5.41 4.27
C ASN A 114 0.34 -4.49 5.26
N ASP A 115 -0.45 -3.54 4.77
CA ASP A 115 -1.19 -2.62 5.62
C ASP A 115 -2.25 -3.32 6.46
N LEU A 116 -2.97 -4.31 5.90
CA LEU A 116 -3.87 -5.15 6.68
C LEU A 116 -3.11 -5.93 7.75
N GLY A 117 -1.95 -6.49 7.43
CA GLY A 117 -1.08 -7.14 8.42
C GLY A 117 -0.71 -6.21 9.56
N LEU A 118 -0.30 -4.97 9.26
CA LEU A 118 0.01 -3.95 10.27
C LEU A 118 -1.20 -3.61 11.15
N LEU A 119 -2.37 -3.42 10.54
CA LEU A 119 -3.61 -3.09 11.26
C LEU A 119 -4.07 -4.25 12.15
N TYR A 120 -4.04 -5.50 11.66
CA TYR A 120 -4.33 -6.68 12.49
C TYR A 120 -3.33 -6.84 13.65
N ARG A 121 -2.04 -6.50 13.43
CA ARG A 121 -1.03 -6.51 14.50
C ARG A 121 -1.35 -5.50 15.61
N GLN A 122 -1.83 -4.30 15.26
CA GLN A 122 -2.26 -3.30 16.25
C GLN A 122 -3.43 -3.82 17.11
N HIS A 123 -4.29 -4.64 16.54
CA HIS A 123 -5.38 -5.31 17.25
C HIS A 123 -4.96 -6.62 17.95
N GLN A 124 -3.67 -6.95 17.96
CA GLN A 124 -3.12 -8.18 18.56
C GLN A 124 -3.72 -9.48 17.99
N MET A 125 -4.20 -9.45 16.75
CA MET A 125 -4.78 -10.58 16.03
C MET A 125 -3.68 -11.32 15.25
N ASN A 126 -2.82 -12.05 15.96
CA ASN A 126 -1.57 -12.62 15.42
C ASN A 126 -1.79 -13.53 14.20
N ASP A 127 -2.80 -14.40 14.21
CA ASP A 127 -3.10 -15.30 13.10
C ASP A 127 -3.46 -14.53 11.83
N SER A 128 -4.33 -13.51 11.95
CA SER A 128 -4.68 -12.65 10.83
C SER A 128 -3.50 -11.81 10.36
N THR A 129 -2.68 -11.32 11.29
CA THR A 129 -1.44 -10.59 10.98
C THR A 129 -0.51 -11.44 10.12
N LEU A 130 -0.23 -12.67 10.55
CA LEU A 130 0.64 -13.59 9.82
C LEU A 130 0.05 -13.98 8.47
N TYR A 131 -1.27 -14.22 8.40
CA TYR A 131 -1.96 -14.50 7.15
C TYR A 131 -1.74 -13.40 6.11
N TYR A 132 -1.95 -12.13 6.49
CA TYR A 132 -1.83 -11.01 5.56
C TYR A 132 -0.37 -10.69 5.21
N TYR A 133 0.56 -10.81 6.17
CA TYR A 133 1.98 -10.65 5.84
C TYR A 133 2.48 -11.74 4.90
N ASN A 134 2.03 -12.99 5.03
CA ASN A 134 2.39 -14.05 4.08
C ASN A 134 1.82 -13.74 2.69
N LYS A 135 0.58 -13.25 2.58
CA LYS A 135 0.03 -12.79 1.30
C LYS A 135 0.85 -11.65 0.68
N ALA A 136 1.28 -10.71 1.49
CA ALA A 136 2.15 -9.62 1.03
C ALA A 136 3.51 -10.16 0.56
N LEU A 137 4.11 -11.10 1.31
CA LEU A 137 5.39 -11.71 0.97
C LEU A 137 5.31 -12.50 -0.34
N ASP A 138 4.26 -13.32 -0.52
CA ASP A 138 4.02 -14.07 -1.75
C ASP A 138 3.95 -13.11 -2.96
N SER A 139 3.21 -12.01 -2.82
CA SER A 139 3.10 -10.99 -3.87
C SER A 139 4.43 -10.28 -4.13
N ALA A 140 5.21 -9.98 -3.07
CA ALA A 140 6.51 -9.32 -3.19
C ALA A 140 7.55 -10.23 -3.86
N LEU A 141 7.56 -11.52 -3.55
CA LEU A 141 8.42 -12.51 -4.20
C LEU A 141 8.06 -12.66 -5.69
N GLN A 142 6.76 -12.64 -6.02
CA GLN A 142 6.32 -12.68 -7.42
C GLN A 142 6.67 -11.39 -8.17
N TYR A 143 6.61 -10.23 -7.50
CA TYR A 143 6.98 -8.94 -8.05
C TYR A 143 8.49 -8.77 -8.23
N GLY A 144 9.28 -9.43 -7.38
CA GLY A 144 10.74 -9.45 -7.43
C GLY A 144 11.40 -8.18 -6.89
N ASP A 145 10.74 -7.44 -5.99
CA ASP A 145 11.30 -6.24 -5.37
C ASP A 145 11.96 -6.56 -4.02
N GLU A 146 13.27 -6.46 -3.98
CA GLU A 146 14.10 -6.79 -2.81
C GLU A 146 13.75 -5.91 -1.59
N SER A 147 13.38 -4.65 -1.80
CA SER A 147 12.99 -3.74 -0.71
C SER A 147 11.69 -4.17 -0.06
N TRP A 148 10.67 -4.53 -0.86
CA TRP A 148 9.41 -5.02 -0.33
C TRP A 148 9.57 -6.33 0.41
N ILE A 149 10.33 -7.28 -0.15
CA ILE A 149 10.59 -8.58 0.50
C ILE A 149 11.25 -8.36 1.87
N ALA A 150 12.32 -7.57 1.92
CA ALA A 150 13.02 -7.27 3.17
C ALA A 150 12.10 -6.57 4.18
N HIS A 151 11.30 -5.59 3.73
CA HIS A 151 10.35 -4.87 4.59
C HIS A 151 9.31 -5.80 5.23
N ILE A 152 8.71 -6.70 4.45
CA ILE A 152 7.71 -7.63 4.95
C ILE A 152 8.34 -8.67 5.88
N CYS A 153 9.51 -9.21 5.53
CA CYS A 153 10.25 -10.11 6.41
C CYS A 153 10.57 -9.46 7.77
N ASN A 154 10.92 -8.17 7.78
CA ASN A 154 11.09 -7.40 9.01
C ASN A 154 9.80 -7.36 9.84
N ASN A 155 8.65 -7.11 9.21
CA ASN A 155 7.36 -7.09 9.90
C ASN A 155 6.98 -8.45 10.49
N VAL A 156 7.24 -9.54 9.76
CA VAL A 156 7.02 -10.92 10.23
C VAL A 156 7.96 -11.25 11.39
N SER A 157 9.23 -10.86 11.28
CA SER A 157 10.21 -11.05 12.34
C SER A 157 9.80 -10.38 13.65
N ILE A 158 9.36 -9.13 13.59
CA ILE A 158 8.84 -8.38 14.75
C ILE A 158 7.60 -9.08 15.35
N LEU A 159 6.70 -9.61 14.52
CA LEU A 159 5.56 -10.38 15.01
C LEU A 159 6.02 -11.60 15.83
N TYR A 160 6.90 -12.43 15.26
CA TYR A 160 7.41 -13.63 15.94
C TYR A 160 8.18 -13.29 17.22
N PHE A 161 8.99 -12.23 17.21
CA PHE A 161 9.67 -11.73 18.41
C PHE A 161 8.67 -11.35 19.52
N ASN A 162 7.59 -10.63 19.17
CA ASN A 162 6.57 -10.20 20.13
C ASN A 162 5.81 -11.38 20.76
N ILE A 163 5.59 -12.46 19.99
CA ILE A 163 4.95 -13.70 20.50
C ILE A 163 5.94 -14.72 21.05
N ARG A 164 7.21 -14.32 21.24
CA ARG A 164 8.28 -15.12 21.84
C ARG A 164 8.68 -16.38 21.04
N GLN A 165 8.44 -16.39 19.75
CA GLN A 165 8.95 -17.42 18.84
C GLN A 165 10.28 -16.94 18.22
N LEU A 166 11.36 -17.03 19.03
CA LEU A 166 12.63 -16.39 18.72
C LEU A 166 13.34 -17.04 17.51
N ASP A 167 13.23 -18.36 17.35
CA ASP A 167 13.85 -19.07 16.21
C ASP A 167 13.23 -18.59 14.87
N GLU A 168 11.90 -18.44 14.81
CA GLU A 168 11.23 -17.92 13.64
C GLU A 168 11.54 -16.43 13.43
N ALA A 169 11.64 -15.65 14.51
CA ALA A 169 12.03 -14.25 14.43
C ALA A 169 13.43 -14.10 13.81
N GLU A 170 14.41 -14.89 14.24
CA GLU A 170 15.77 -14.89 13.71
C GLU A 170 15.79 -15.29 12.23
N LYS A 171 15.09 -16.35 11.86
CA LYS A 171 14.96 -16.82 10.47
C LYS A 171 14.46 -15.72 9.54
N TYR A 172 13.37 -15.02 9.90
CA TYR A 172 12.84 -13.92 9.08
C TYR A 172 13.73 -12.69 9.10
N THR A 173 14.47 -12.44 10.18
CA THR A 173 15.47 -11.36 10.24
C THR A 173 16.65 -11.64 9.29
N ASP A 174 17.12 -12.88 9.23
CA ASP A 174 18.21 -13.26 8.33
C ASP A 174 17.75 -13.19 6.86
N MET A 175 16.50 -13.60 6.56
CA MET A 175 15.88 -13.43 5.26
C MET A 175 15.78 -11.94 4.88
N ALA A 176 15.32 -11.10 5.80
CA ALA A 176 15.26 -9.65 5.58
C ALA A 176 16.65 -9.07 5.28
N ALA A 177 17.68 -9.50 6.01
CA ALA A 177 19.05 -9.02 5.81
C ALA A 177 19.63 -9.44 4.47
N GLU A 178 19.33 -10.66 3.98
CA GLU A 178 19.73 -11.12 2.66
C GLU A 178 19.16 -10.25 1.55
N HIS A 179 17.84 -9.96 1.60
CA HIS A 179 17.18 -9.13 0.61
C HIS A 179 17.57 -7.65 0.74
N ALA A 180 17.70 -7.13 1.96
CA ALA A 180 18.16 -5.76 2.21
C ALA A 180 19.56 -5.49 1.68
N ALA A 181 20.43 -6.49 1.62
CA ALA A 181 21.77 -6.36 1.04
C ALA A 181 21.76 -6.22 -0.50
N ARG A 182 20.63 -6.52 -1.16
CA ARG A 182 20.47 -6.43 -2.62
C ARG A 182 19.70 -5.17 -3.05
N THR A 183 19.17 -4.40 -2.12
CA THR A 183 18.49 -3.14 -2.42
C THR A 183 19.41 -1.95 -2.21
N GLU A 184 19.21 -0.89 -3.01
CA GLU A 184 19.85 0.41 -2.81
C GLU A 184 19.11 1.30 -1.78
N ASP A 185 18.04 0.80 -1.16
CA ASP A 185 17.25 1.57 -0.18
C ASP A 185 17.95 1.56 1.20
N PRO A 186 18.58 2.68 1.59
CA PRO A 186 19.31 2.75 2.85
C PRO A 186 18.38 2.67 4.08
N PHE A 187 17.12 3.03 3.94
CA PHE A 187 16.15 2.95 5.03
C PHE A 187 15.81 1.49 5.36
N VAL A 188 15.60 0.67 4.35
CA VAL A 188 15.34 -0.78 4.53
C VAL A 188 16.57 -1.45 5.15
N ALA A 189 17.76 -1.17 4.65
CA ALA A 189 19.00 -1.71 5.20
C ALA A 189 19.20 -1.33 6.68
N PHE A 190 18.99 -0.05 7.02
CA PHE A 190 19.12 0.43 8.38
C PHE A 190 18.07 -0.19 9.33
N THR A 191 16.81 -0.26 8.91
CA THR A 191 15.72 -0.86 9.70
C THR A 191 15.99 -2.33 9.97
N THR A 192 16.42 -3.08 8.95
CA THR A 192 16.77 -4.49 9.09
C THR A 192 17.93 -4.68 10.08
N TRP A 193 18.97 -3.82 10.02
CA TRP A 193 20.07 -3.86 10.96
C TRP A 193 19.59 -3.63 12.41
N GLN A 194 18.72 -2.63 12.64
CA GLN A 194 18.17 -2.37 13.98
C GLN A 194 17.38 -3.55 14.53
N ILE A 195 16.52 -4.17 13.72
CA ILE A 195 15.72 -5.35 14.12
C ILE A 195 16.65 -6.52 14.45
N ARG A 196 17.65 -6.77 13.62
CA ARG A 196 18.64 -7.82 13.84
C ARG A 196 19.41 -7.64 15.16
N ALA A 197 19.78 -6.40 15.49
CA ALA A 197 20.42 -6.07 16.75
C ALA A 197 19.53 -6.25 17.99
N THR A 198 18.21 -6.21 17.81
CA THR A 198 17.21 -6.37 18.88
C THR A 198 16.88 -7.84 19.14
N ILE A 199 16.93 -8.69 18.11
CA ILE A 199 16.54 -10.10 18.20
C ILE A 199 17.70 -11.01 18.63
N LYS A 200 18.93 -10.65 18.26
CA LYS A 200 20.17 -11.35 18.68
C LYS A 200 20.65 -10.91 20.05
#